data_b46b106f8d708c5743411a91f86fbd4b
#
_entry.id   b46b106f8d708c5743411a91f86fbd4b
#
_cell.length_a   1.000
_cell.length_b   1.000
_cell.length_c   1.000
_cell.angle_alpha   90.00
_cell.angle_beta   90.00
_cell.angle_gamma   90.00
#
_symmetry.space_group_name_H-M   'P 1'
#
loop_
_entity.id
_entity.type
_entity.pdbx_description
1 polymer ?
#
loop_
_entity_poly.entity_id
_entity_poly.type
_entity_poly.pdbx_seq_one_letter_code
_entity_poly.pdbx_strand_id
1 'polypeptide(L)'
;NPWPFVERLNYEGLSTSMENSDFIAIKIGDVNGTVSQNIQGKPALRSNDKLQLYTEDIDVKATELITVPVKVENLDNIIGMQWTLELSADMDYIGFESVDLPLRNEHLAIIDKNGKKYLTLSYDDMDGVSLPKGSVLFNIICRPVINTKLSDLISMNEAIVSAEAYTMDEITTD
;
A
#
# COMPACT_ATOMS: atom_id res chain seq x y z
N ASN A 1 -7.56 -23.34 24.73
CA ASN A 1 -7.81 -22.22 23.80
C ASN A 1 -7.54 -20.90 24.56
N PRO A 2 -6.51 -20.11 24.22
CA PRO A 2 -6.23 -18.84 24.91
C PRO A 2 -7.26 -17.74 24.59
N TRP A 3 -8.17 -17.98 23.64
CA TRP A 3 -9.17 -17.02 23.19
C TRP A 3 -10.47 -17.18 23.97
N PRO A 4 -10.90 -16.22 24.76
CA PRO A 4 -12.13 -16.29 25.54
C PRO A 4 -13.40 -16.00 24.75
N PHE A 5 -13.31 -15.71 23.45
CA PHE A 5 -14.43 -15.29 22.64
C PHE A 5 -15.02 -16.44 21.84
N VAL A 6 -16.35 -16.41 21.68
CA VAL A 6 -17.08 -17.33 20.80
C VAL A 6 -16.90 -16.83 19.36
N GLU A 7 -16.09 -17.56 18.57
CA GLU A 7 -15.78 -17.19 17.18
C GLU A 7 -16.80 -17.74 16.17
N ARG A 8 -17.65 -18.70 16.61
CA ARG A 8 -18.63 -19.34 15.73
C ARG A 8 -19.85 -19.79 16.53
N LEU A 9 -21.03 -19.46 16.01
CA LEU A 9 -22.30 -20.06 16.41
C LEU A 9 -22.78 -20.97 15.28
N ASN A 10 -23.03 -22.24 15.58
CA ASN A 10 -23.60 -23.21 14.64
C ASN A 10 -25.02 -23.51 15.06
N TYR A 11 -25.93 -23.47 14.11
CA TYR A 11 -27.32 -23.90 14.27
C TYR A 11 -27.58 -25.10 13.37
N GLU A 12 -28.03 -26.20 13.94
CA GLU A 12 -28.38 -27.41 13.19
C GLU A 12 -29.91 -27.56 13.16
N GLY A 13 -30.47 -27.98 12.02
CA GLY A 13 -31.88 -28.28 11.89
C GLY A 13 -32.83 -27.09 12.04
N LEU A 14 -32.45 -25.91 11.54
CA LEU A 14 -33.31 -24.73 11.56
C LEU A 14 -34.64 -24.98 10.87
N SER A 15 -35.74 -25.08 11.68
CA SER A 15 -37.12 -25.20 11.20
C SER A 15 -37.93 -23.92 11.36
N THR A 16 -37.37 -22.90 12.07
CA THR A 16 -37.99 -21.60 12.30
C THR A 16 -36.94 -20.50 12.23
N SER A 17 -37.36 -19.25 12.01
CA SER A 17 -36.46 -18.08 12.07
C SER A 17 -35.87 -17.95 13.47
N MET A 18 -34.54 -17.72 13.52
CA MET A 18 -33.83 -17.39 14.75
C MET A 18 -33.75 -15.86 14.86
N GLU A 19 -34.45 -15.33 15.83
CA GLU A 19 -34.34 -13.91 16.21
C GLU A 19 -33.35 -13.76 17.38
N ASN A 20 -32.70 -12.60 17.48
CA ASN A 20 -31.68 -12.31 18.50
C ASN A 20 -30.38 -13.14 18.42
N SER A 21 -29.95 -13.45 17.20
CA SER A 21 -28.62 -14.06 16.93
C SER A 21 -27.59 -12.98 16.63
N ASP A 22 -27.51 -11.99 17.50
CA ASP A 22 -26.67 -10.82 17.31
C ASP A 22 -25.23 -11.06 17.77
N PHE A 23 -24.28 -10.46 17.07
CA PHE A 23 -22.87 -10.47 17.42
C PHE A 23 -22.40 -9.06 17.75
N ILE A 24 -21.62 -8.97 18.81
CA ILE A 24 -20.83 -7.76 19.06
C ILE A 24 -19.46 -7.98 18.45
N ALA A 25 -19.14 -7.22 17.39
CA ALA A 25 -17.81 -7.22 16.81
C ALA A 25 -16.84 -6.45 17.72
N ILE A 26 -15.76 -7.10 18.12
CA ILE A 26 -14.67 -6.48 18.87
C ILE A 26 -13.45 -6.40 17.96
N LYS A 27 -12.95 -5.18 17.73
CA LYS A 27 -11.69 -5.00 16.99
C LYS A 27 -10.53 -5.44 17.90
N ILE A 28 -9.74 -6.41 17.44
CA ILE A 28 -8.52 -6.81 18.13
C ILE A 28 -7.57 -5.60 18.19
N GLY A 29 -7.13 -5.25 19.42
CA GLY A 29 -6.27 -4.08 19.65
C GLY A 29 -7.00 -2.85 20.20
N ASP A 30 -8.32 -2.83 20.22
CA ASP A 30 -9.10 -1.79 20.89
C ASP A 30 -9.18 -2.05 22.39
N VAL A 31 -8.12 -1.68 23.12
CA VAL A 31 -7.95 -1.94 24.56
C VAL A 31 -8.95 -1.15 25.42
N ASN A 32 -9.48 -0.05 24.92
CA ASN A 32 -10.34 0.87 25.67
C ASN A 32 -11.80 0.92 25.17
N GLY A 33 -12.15 0.16 24.13
CA GLY A 33 -13.51 0.11 23.59
C GLY A 33 -13.99 1.43 22.99
N THR A 34 -13.07 2.30 22.56
CA THR A 34 -13.40 3.62 22.02
C THR A 34 -13.73 3.62 20.53
N VAL A 35 -13.56 2.49 19.84
CA VAL A 35 -13.96 2.37 18.44
C VAL A 35 -15.47 2.47 18.34
N SER A 36 -15.97 3.65 17.97
CA SER A 36 -17.37 3.80 17.57
C SER A 36 -17.56 3.09 16.24
N GLN A 37 -18.51 2.14 16.20
CA GLN A 37 -18.98 1.60 14.92
C GLN A 37 -19.75 2.70 14.19
N ASN A 38 -19.06 3.43 13.33
CA ASN A 38 -19.74 4.38 12.46
C ASN A 38 -20.41 3.64 11.28
N ILE A 39 -21.47 2.89 11.59
CA ILE A 39 -22.29 2.17 10.61
C ILE A 39 -23.06 3.16 9.71
N GLN A 40 -23.15 4.44 10.09
CA GLN A 40 -23.79 5.49 9.35
C GLN A 40 -22.84 6.49 8.70
N GLY A 41 -21.54 6.36 8.91
CA GLY A 41 -20.56 7.14 8.16
C GLY A 41 -20.68 6.78 6.69
N LYS A 42 -21.02 7.77 5.85
CA LYS A 42 -20.74 7.65 4.41
C LYS A 42 -19.29 7.18 4.32
N PRO A 43 -18.96 6.18 3.49
CA PRO A 43 -17.56 5.87 3.23
C PRO A 43 -16.89 7.18 2.89
N ALA A 44 -15.77 7.49 3.57
CA ALA A 44 -14.99 8.68 3.30
C ALA A 44 -14.89 8.79 1.78
N LEU A 45 -15.35 9.90 1.22
CA LEU A 45 -15.28 10.14 -0.20
C LEU A 45 -13.78 10.00 -0.52
N ARG A 46 -13.42 8.96 -1.27
CA ARG A 46 -12.08 8.89 -1.85
C ARG A 46 -11.91 10.20 -2.58
N SER A 47 -10.95 11.02 -2.21
CA SER A 47 -10.69 12.25 -2.93
C SER A 47 -10.49 11.87 -4.40
N ASN A 48 -11.09 12.61 -5.33
CA ASN A 48 -10.86 12.38 -6.75
C ASN A 48 -9.43 12.78 -7.17
N ASP A 49 -8.65 13.31 -6.24
CA ASP A 49 -7.28 13.71 -6.44
C ASP A 49 -6.40 12.46 -6.48
N LYS A 50 -5.82 12.21 -7.62
CA LYS A 50 -4.93 11.08 -7.83
C LYS A 50 -3.53 11.46 -7.40
N LEU A 51 -2.96 10.71 -6.48
CA LEU A 51 -1.53 10.74 -6.24
C LEU A 51 -0.81 10.25 -7.50
N GLN A 52 0.06 11.07 -8.06
CA GLN A 52 0.83 10.74 -9.26
C GLN A 52 2.28 10.50 -8.89
N LEU A 53 2.73 9.28 -9.09
CA LEU A 53 4.13 8.89 -9.01
C LEU A 53 4.71 8.78 -10.42
N TYR A 54 5.95 9.19 -10.59
CA TYR A 54 6.61 9.11 -11.90
C TYR A 54 8.13 8.90 -11.76
N THR A 55 8.71 8.38 -12.82
CA THR A 55 10.15 8.32 -13.05
C THR A 55 10.43 8.64 -14.52
N GLU A 56 11.66 8.98 -14.85
CA GLU A 56 12.05 9.21 -16.24
C GLU A 56 12.29 7.88 -16.95
N ASP A 57 11.74 7.74 -18.18
CA ASP A 57 12.02 6.59 -19.02
C ASP A 57 13.38 6.77 -19.70
N ILE A 58 14.38 6.06 -19.24
CA ILE A 58 15.76 6.14 -19.71
C ILE A 58 16.19 4.85 -20.41
N ASP A 59 17.12 4.95 -21.35
CA ASP A 59 17.81 3.81 -21.89
C ASP A 59 18.78 3.25 -20.86
N VAL A 60 18.67 1.96 -20.57
CA VAL A 60 19.50 1.27 -19.58
C VAL A 60 20.39 0.22 -20.25
N LYS A 61 21.58 0.01 -19.67
CA LYS A 61 22.56 -0.93 -20.20
C LYS A 61 22.64 -2.17 -19.32
N ALA A 62 22.80 -3.31 -19.98
CA ALA A 62 23.02 -4.58 -19.30
C ALA A 62 24.20 -4.50 -18.33
N THR A 63 24.06 -5.12 -17.16
CA THR A 63 25.05 -5.26 -16.10
C THR A 63 25.43 -3.96 -15.36
N GLU A 64 24.96 -2.80 -15.80
CA GLU A 64 25.21 -1.52 -15.14
C GLU A 64 24.29 -1.39 -13.90
N LEU A 65 24.87 -1.00 -12.77
CA LEU A 65 24.06 -0.68 -11.59
C LEU A 65 23.39 0.70 -11.79
N ILE A 66 22.09 0.74 -11.72
CA ILE A 66 21.33 1.97 -11.89
C ILE A 66 20.52 2.32 -10.64
N THR A 67 20.31 3.59 -10.43
CA THR A 67 19.45 4.15 -9.40
C THR A 67 18.28 4.84 -10.07
N VAL A 68 17.07 4.36 -9.79
CA VAL A 68 15.82 4.84 -10.38
C VAL A 68 15.07 5.68 -9.35
N PRO A 69 15.00 7.02 -9.48
CA PRO A 69 14.27 7.87 -8.56
C PRO A 69 12.75 7.74 -8.80
N VAL A 70 12.02 7.43 -7.75
CA VAL A 70 10.55 7.49 -7.75
C VAL A 70 10.14 8.87 -7.22
N LYS A 71 9.62 9.69 -8.10
CA LYS A 71 9.23 11.08 -7.82
C LYS A 71 7.72 11.21 -7.68
N VAL A 72 7.28 12.28 -7.03
CA VAL A 72 5.88 12.61 -6.86
C VAL A 72 5.55 13.94 -7.54
N GLU A 73 4.37 14.01 -8.20
CA GLU A 73 3.86 15.27 -8.75
C GLU A 73 3.34 16.19 -7.65
N ASN A 74 2.59 15.64 -6.70
CA ASN A 74 2.18 16.30 -5.47
C ASN A 74 1.90 15.24 -4.41
N LEU A 75 2.28 15.52 -3.17
CA LEU A 75 1.95 14.68 -2.03
C LEU A 75 1.50 15.63 -0.93
N ASP A 76 0.20 15.61 -0.62
CA ASP A 76 -0.39 16.51 0.36
C ASP A 76 -1.17 15.72 1.40
N ASN A 77 -0.73 15.87 2.65
CA ASN A 77 -1.36 15.28 3.83
C ASN A 77 -1.67 13.79 3.71
N ILE A 78 -0.76 13.02 3.11
CA ILE A 78 -0.90 11.58 2.93
C ILE A 78 -0.56 10.86 4.23
N ILE A 79 -1.54 10.15 4.78
CA ILE A 79 -1.40 9.32 5.98
C ILE A 79 -1.12 7.85 5.66
N GLY A 80 -1.30 7.45 4.41
CA GLY A 80 -0.99 6.09 3.99
C GLY A 80 -1.03 5.95 2.49
N MET A 81 -0.22 5.03 1.96
CA MET A 81 -0.27 4.64 0.57
C MET A 81 0.21 3.21 0.38
N GLN A 82 -0.33 2.55 -0.64
CA GLN A 82 0.10 1.23 -1.05
C GLN A 82 0.05 1.09 -2.57
N TRP A 83 0.93 0.27 -3.11
CA TRP A 83 0.94 -0.08 -4.53
C TRP A 83 1.83 -1.29 -4.81
N THR A 84 1.77 -1.79 -6.04
CA THR A 84 2.57 -2.89 -6.55
C THR A 84 3.24 -2.48 -7.86
N LEU A 85 4.53 -2.79 -7.99
CA LEU A 85 5.25 -2.78 -9.26
C LEU A 85 5.57 -4.21 -9.69
N GLU A 86 5.30 -4.55 -10.94
CA GLU A 86 5.84 -5.76 -11.57
C GLU A 86 7.26 -5.48 -12.03
N LEU A 87 8.19 -6.37 -11.66
CA LEU A 87 9.59 -6.33 -12.05
C LEU A 87 9.83 -7.37 -13.13
N SER A 88 10.40 -6.95 -14.26
CA SER A 88 10.77 -7.87 -15.34
C SER A 88 11.79 -8.91 -14.88
N ALA A 89 11.76 -10.11 -15.48
CA ALA A 89 12.79 -11.13 -15.29
C ALA A 89 14.18 -10.66 -15.78
N ASP A 90 14.22 -9.65 -16.63
CA ASP A 90 15.44 -9.05 -17.17
C ASP A 90 16.02 -7.95 -16.27
N MET A 91 15.59 -7.91 -14.99
CA MET A 91 16.08 -6.98 -13.99
C MET A 91 16.36 -7.65 -12.65
N ASP A 92 17.58 -7.47 -12.15
CA ASP A 92 17.94 -7.82 -10.78
C ASP A 92 17.62 -6.65 -9.86
N TYR A 93 16.64 -6.81 -8.98
CA TYR A 93 16.40 -5.87 -7.90
C TYR A 93 17.47 -6.05 -6.82
N ILE A 94 18.13 -4.97 -6.45
CA ILE A 94 19.22 -4.98 -5.43
C ILE A 94 18.69 -4.43 -4.10
N GLY A 95 17.87 -3.37 -4.14
CA GLY A 95 17.35 -2.74 -2.94
C GLY A 95 16.71 -1.39 -3.21
N PHE A 96 16.51 -0.64 -2.16
CA PHE A 96 16.02 0.73 -2.23
C PHE A 96 16.80 1.65 -1.28
N GLU A 97 16.71 2.94 -1.52
CA GLU A 97 17.24 4.00 -0.67
C GLU A 97 16.12 5.02 -0.40
N SER A 98 15.81 5.25 0.88
CA SER A 98 14.89 6.31 1.31
C SER A 98 15.50 7.68 1.04
N VAL A 99 14.69 8.63 0.52
CA VAL A 99 15.14 10.00 0.24
C VAL A 99 14.26 10.98 1.03
N ASP A 100 13.19 11.50 0.43
CA ASP A 100 12.31 12.47 1.10
C ASP A 100 11.19 11.81 1.90
N LEU A 101 10.81 10.56 1.56
CA LEU A 101 9.86 9.77 2.33
C LEU A 101 10.61 8.85 3.30
N PRO A 102 10.33 8.89 4.62
CA PRO A 102 11.07 8.11 5.62
C PRO A 102 10.71 6.62 5.57
N LEU A 103 11.12 5.94 4.51
CA LEU A 103 10.88 4.51 4.33
C LEU A 103 11.86 3.65 5.14
N ARG A 104 11.36 2.55 5.65
CA ARG A 104 12.09 1.49 6.33
C ARG A 104 11.89 0.16 5.59
N ASN A 105 12.69 -0.84 5.93
CA ASN A 105 12.64 -2.14 5.26
C ASN A 105 11.27 -2.81 5.35
N GLU A 106 10.51 -2.58 6.42
CA GLU A 106 9.16 -3.11 6.59
C GLU A 106 8.11 -2.51 5.64
N HIS A 107 8.40 -1.35 5.04
CA HIS A 107 7.47 -0.70 4.10
C HIS A 107 7.53 -1.27 2.69
N LEU A 108 8.61 -1.98 2.33
CA LEU A 108 8.78 -2.58 1.01
C LEU A 108 8.99 -4.09 1.11
N ALA A 109 8.40 -4.82 0.19
CA ALA A 109 8.60 -6.27 0.09
C ALA A 109 8.71 -6.72 -1.37
N ILE A 110 9.57 -7.71 -1.61
CA ILE A 110 9.61 -8.46 -2.86
C ILE A 110 8.77 -9.72 -2.70
N ILE A 111 7.83 -9.92 -3.60
CA ILE A 111 6.91 -11.05 -3.61
C ILE A 111 7.05 -11.80 -4.93
N ASP A 112 7.34 -13.10 -4.84
CA ASP A 112 7.31 -13.99 -5.99
C ASP A 112 5.92 -14.65 -6.09
N LYS A 113 5.24 -14.43 -7.22
CA LYS A 113 3.91 -14.99 -7.49
C LYS A 113 3.82 -15.43 -8.94
N ASN A 114 3.53 -16.71 -9.16
CA ASN A 114 3.38 -17.30 -10.50
C ASN A 114 4.60 -17.08 -11.42
N GLY A 115 5.81 -17.11 -10.86
CA GLY A 115 7.06 -16.92 -11.61
C GLY A 115 7.39 -15.47 -11.99
N LYS A 116 6.63 -14.51 -11.46
CA LYS A 116 6.86 -13.08 -11.61
C LYS A 116 7.25 -12.47 -10.27
N LYS A 117 8.09 -11.44 -10.32
CA LYS A 117 8.50 -10.66 -9.13
C LYS A 117 7.72 -9.36 -9.04
N TYR A 118 7.31 -9.04 -7.84
CA TYR A 118 6.59 -7.82 -7.52
C TYR A 118 7.28 -7.09 -6.37
N LEU A 119 7.48 -5.79 -6.54
CA LEU A 119 7.85 -4.90 -5.45
C LEU A 119 6.57 -4.23 -4.95
N THR A 120 6.25 -4.43 -3.68
CA THR A 120 5.10 -3.78 -3.03
C THR A 120 5.60 -2.73 -2.05
N LEU A 121 4.86 -1.63 -1.96
CA LEU A 121 5.01 -0.64 -0.91
C LEU A 121 3.72 -0.60 -0.08
N SER A 122 3.89 -0.52 1.24
CA SER A 122 2.84 -0.18 2.19
C SER A 122 3.43 0.81 3.19
N TYR A 123 2.98 2.03 3.15
CA TYR A 123 3.45 3.14 3.99
C TYR A 123 2.29 3.72 4.79
N ASP A 124 2.54 4.04 6.04
CA ASP A 124 1.63 4.75 6.92
C ASP A 124 2.37 5.78 7.77
N ASP A 125 1.70 6.90 8.02
CA ASP A 125 2.15 7.99 8.88
C ASP A 125 0.95 8.63 9.57
N MET A 126 0.97 8.70 10.89
CA MET A 126 -0.18 9.21 11.67
C MET A 126 -0.33 10.72 11.59
N ASP A 127 0.77 11.43 11.34
CA ASP A 127 0.80 12.89 11.27
C ASP A 127 0.56 13.42 9.85
N GLY A 128 0.62 12.52 8.86
CA GLY A 128 0.52 12.86 7.45
C GLY A 128 1.80 13.48 6.88
N VAL A 129 2.11 13.17 5.64
CA VAL A 129 3.28 13.69 4.93
C VAL A 129 2.85 14.54 3.75
N SER A 130 3.45 15.72 3.64
CA SER A 130 3.32 16.61 2.49
C SER A 130 4.69 16.87 1.89
N LEU A 131 4.83 16.65 0.58
CA LEU A 131 6.08 16.87 -0.14
C LEU A 131 5.81 17.67 -1.42
N PRO A 132 6.68 18.62 -1.77
CA PRO A 132 6.51 19.44 -2.97
C PRO A 132 6.66 18.61 -4.24
N LYS A 133 6.15 19.16 -5.34
CA LYS A 133 6.31 18.61 -6.68
C LYS A 133 7.77 18.32 -7.00
N GLY A 134 8.04 17.13 -7.51
CA GLY A 134 9.37 16.68 -7.91
C GLY A 134 10.23 16.10 -6.78
N SER A 135 9.72 16.06 -5.54
CA SER A 135 10.40 15.35 -4.46
C SER A 135 10.64 13.89 -4.85
N VAL A 136 11.80 13.38 -4.48
CA VAL A 136 12.16 11.98 -4.67
C VAL A 136 11.76 11.20 -3.43
N LEU A 137 10.71 10.40 -3.51
CA LEU A 137 10.26 9.61 -2.37
C LEU A 137 11.34 8.62 -1.94
N PHE A 138 11.85 7.88 -2.88
CA PHE A 138 12.92 6.90 -2.70
C PHE A 138 13.53 6.53 -4.05
N ASN A 139 14.66 5.86 -4.01
CA ASN A 139 15.34 5.28 -5.15
C ASN A 139 15.18 3.77 -5.19
N ILE A 140 14.89 3.19 -6.36
CA ILE A 140 15.03 1.76 -6.62
C ILE A 140 16.44 1.51 -7.13
N ILE A 141 17.17 0.59 -6.52
CA ILE A 141 18.51 0.20 -6.95
C ILE A 141 18.39 -1.15 -7.65
N CYS A 142 18.78 -1.19 -8.92
CA CYS A 142 18.66 -2.41 -9.74
C CYS A 142 19.75 -2.53 -10.79
N ARG A 143 19.80 -3.70 -11.40
CA ARG A 143 20.74 -4.01 -12.48
C ARG A 143 19.99 -4.67 -13.63
N PRO A 144 19.90 -4.02 -14.79
CA PRO A 144 19.34 -4.63 -15.99
C PRO A 144 20.21 -5.82 -16.47
N VAL A 145 19.56 -6.85 -17.00
CA VAL A 145 20.23 -8.01 -17.62
C VAL A 145 20.43 -7.80 -19.11
N ILE A 146 19.59 -6.98 -19.72
CA ILE A 146 19.63 -6.63 -21.14
C ILE A 146 19.67 -5.11 -21.35
N ASN A 147 20.09 -4.67 -22.54
CA ASN A 147 19.96 -3.27 -22.95
C ASN A 147 18.51 -3.04 -23.38
N THR A 148 17.81 -2.11 -22.73
CA THR A 148 16.42 -1.80 -23.02
C THR A 148 16.04 -0.45 -22.44
N LYS A 149 14.74 -0.12 -22.41
CA LYS A 149 14.20 1.02 -21.68
C LYS A 149 13.76 0.65 -20.28
N LEU A 150 13.81 1.60 -19.38
CA LEU A 150 13.35 1.39 -18.00
C LEU A 150 11.88 0.97 -17.94
N SER A 151 11.04 1.51 -18.81
CA SER A 151 9.61 1.17 -18.93
C SER A 151 9.33 -0.29 -19.29
N ASP A 152 10.30 -0.98 -19.92
CA ASP A 152 10.20 -2.43 -20.20
C ASP A 152 10.53 -3.29 -18.97
N LEU A 153 11.16 -2.70 -17.96
CA LEU A 153 11.65 -3.41 -16.78
C LEU A 153 10.75 -3.26 -15.55
N ILE A 154 10.01 -2.14 -15.45
CA ILE A 154 9.19 -1.80 -14.29
C ILE A 154 7.84 -1.29 -14.77
N SER A 155 6.77 -1.85 -14.25
CA SER A 155 5.41 -1.37 -14.54
C SER A 155 4.50 -1.44 -13.32
N MET A 156 3.50 -0.54 -13.25
CA MET A 156 2.45 -0.62 -12.23
C MET A 156 1.62 -1.89 -12.42
N ASN A 157 1.26 -2.53 -11.31
CA ASN A 157 0.50 -3.77 -11.32
C ASN A 157 -0.42 -3.84 -10.08
N GLU A 158 -1.48 -4.64 -10.13
CA GLU A 158 -2.43 -4.84 -9.03
C GLU A 158 -2.49 -6.30 -8.56
N ALA A 159 -1.52 -7.12 -8.95
CA ALA A 159 -1.54 -8.55 -8.65
C ALA A 159 -1.41 -8.88 -7.16
N ILE A 160 -0.85 -7.98 -6.36
CA ILE A 160 -0.66 -8.15 -4.92
C ILE A 160 -1.57 -7.19 -4.15
N VAL A 161 -1.39 -5.88 -4.32
CA VAL A 161 -2.25 -4.84 -3.76
C VAL A 161 -2.56 -3.80 -4.83
N SER A 162 -3.77 -3.27 -4.81
CA SER A 162 -4.16 -2.14 -5.67
C SER A 162 -3.46 -0.86 -5.24
N ALA A 163 -3.21 0.05 -6.19
CA ALA A 163 -2.64 1.35 -5.89
C ALA A 163 -3.69 2.24 -5.21
N GLU A 164 -3.42 2.62 -3.97
CA GLU A 164 -4.29 3.46 -3.14
C GLU A 164 -3.45 4.43 -2.33
N ALA A 165 -4.01 5.62 -2.09
CA ALA A 165 -3.46 6.61 -1.17
C ALA A 165 -4.59 7.17 -0.30
N TYR A 166 -4.25 7.49 0.94
CA TYR A 166 -5.19 7.96 1.96
C TYR A 166 -4.71 9.29 2.52
N THR A 167 -5.61 10.24 2.57
CA THR A 167 -5.38 11.55 3.19
C THR A 167 -6.08 11.62 4.53
N MET A 168 -5.59 12.47 5.43
CA MET A 168 -6.31 12.83 6.63
C MET A 168 -7.42 13.81 6.21
N ASP A 169 -8.69 13.36 6.25
CA ASP A 169 -9.81 14.28 6.15
C ASP A 169 -9.78 15.16 7.40
N GLU A 170 -9.81 16.48 7.22
CA GLU A 170 -10.10 17.38 8.33
C GLU A 170 -11.45 16.98 8.88
N ILE A 171 -11.46 16.36 10.06
CA ILE A 171 -12.68 16.19 10.84
C ILE A 171 -13.04 17.60 11.28
N THR A 172 -13.83 18.31 10.47
CA THR A 172 -14.49 19.52 10.92
C THR A 172 -15.47 19.11 12.02
N THR A 173 -15.05 19.27 13.25
CA THR A 173 -15.95 19.25 14.39
C THR A 173 -16.75 20.54 14.34
N ASP A 174 -17.99 20.46 13.80
CA ASP A 174 -19.01 21.46 14.04
C ASP A 174 -19.52 21.39 15.49
#